data_2223e6b5016288df410e2c849ba185a1
#
_entry.id   2223e6b5016288df410e2c849ba185a1
#
_cell.length_a   1.000
_cell.length_b   1.000
_cell.length_c   1.000
_cell.angle_alpha   90.00
_cell.angle_beta   90.00
_cell.angle_gamma   90.00
#
_symmetry.space_group_name_H-M   'P 1'
#
loop_
_entity.id
_entity.type
_entity.pdbx_description
1 polymer ?
#
loop_
_entity_poly.entity_id
_entity_poly.type
_entity_poly.pdbx_seq_one_letter_code
_entity_poly.pdbx_strand_id
1 'polypeptide(L)'
;MKMKNWLRKTCLLLAATLLSAQAFSLDVTDRDTVEAFIDGAVKPLMQNKHGPAGVVMVMKDGEVILNKGYGYQDLDKKIPVDAYSTLFRPGSISKLFTWIAVLQMEEQGKLDLDADVNEHLTQFKVKDAWEGQPVTMRHIMTHRGGFEDGLFGYLIIDDADRITPLAEALEKYQPERINPPGEHTSYSNWATALAGLIVANVSGVEFNQYIQKNIFDVLGMEHASFVEPLPPELDALMAKHYQYPDGRHVEKPYEIISNFGPAGALAASAGSMERIGRALLNGGELDGARILQPKTVARFLGREFSHDPRTRGMGLGALHYPYNGIDVVGHDGGTTTFVSHFGLALEEDFMFYVSFNGPAAAGIFFEQFVLPFYDAFFPRVRANLRPPADFVERGAKYAGTYQPWRNSFTKVESLLRMAMATEVIVTPEGTLMIGTKEYVEEDENLFRELNGEGRYAFQVDDTGNPTGMISDGLAAVQYFRAPWYASAKGGGVLFGLSLLIFLGVLLRWFYQRSVIREMSEEDRSAVRVSNWLALLNWVFVIIVGVALSANADSLIYEVPTLLKVSLVLPPLIILGALYHAYQAFVVWRDGALAGIGARLRLSLIHISEPTRPY
;
A
#
# COMPACT_ATOMS: atom_id res chain seq x y z
N MET A 1 7.25 44.70 52.45
CA MET A 1 6.09 44.74 51.57
C MET A 1 6.38 44.44 50.08
N LYS A 2 7.51 44.96 49.53
CA LYS A 2 7.86 44.76 48.10
C LYS A 2 8.18 43.28 47.70
N MET A 3 8.79 42.50 48.58
CA MET A 3 9.18 41.11 48.33
C MET A 3 8.01 40.11 48.27
N LYS A 4 6.95 40.33 49.10
CA LYS A 4 5.72 39.53 49.06
C LYS A 4 4.91 39.73 47.77
N ASN A 5 4.97 40.92 47.19
CA ASN A 5 4.28 41.21 45.93
C ASN A 5 5.02 40.65 44.71
N TRP A 6 6.34 40.51 44.77
CA TRP A 6 7.14 39.90 43.72
C TRP A 6 6.92 38.39 43.68
N LEU A 7 6.96 37.69 44.83
CA LEU A 7 6.65 36.27 44.96
C LEU A 7 5.24 35.92 44.50
N ARG A 8 4.22 36.76 44.83
CA ARG A 8 2.87 36.55 44.32
C ARG A 8 2.72 36.73 42.82
N LYS A 9 3.46 37.68 42.23
CA LYS A 9 3.45 37.89 40.76
C LYS A 9 4.21 36.75 40.06
N THR A 10 5.27 36.23 40.61
CA THR A 10 6.02 35.11 40.05
C THR A 10 5.24 33.79 40.19
N CYS A 11 4.54 33.55 41.29
CA CYS A 11 3.63 32.40 41.42
C CYS A 11 2.40 32.49 40.53
N LEU A 12 1.85 33.69 40.31
CA LEU A 12 0.75 33.90 39.35
C LEU A 12 1.18 33.73 37.90
N LEU A 13 2.41 34.17 37.55
CA LEU A 13 3.00 33.93 36.23
C LEU A 13 3.34 32.44 36.02
N LEU A 14 3.88 31.74 37.02
CA LEU A 14 4.12 30.29 36.98
C LEU A 14 2.81 29.49 36.93
N ALA A 15 1.76 29.90 37.65
CA ALA A 15 0.45 29.29 37.56
C ALA A 15 -0.24 29.55 36.21
N ALA A 16 -0.07 30.75 35.64
CA ALA A 16 -0.59 31.08 34.31
C ALA A 16 0.20 30.34 33.19
N THR A 17 1.52 30.12 33.36
CA THR A 17 2.30 29.30 32.38
C THR A 17 2.05 27.81 32.54
N LEU A 18 1.66 27.34 33.71
CA LEU A 18 1.22 25.94 33.92
C LEU A 18 -0.21 25.69 33.39
N LEU A 19 -1.06 26.72 33.37
CA LEU A 19 -2.41 26.62 32.79
C LEU A 19 -2.44 26.75 31.25
N SER A 20 -1.35 27.25 30.63
CA SER A 20 -1.30 27.43 29.16
C SER A 20 -0.82 26.20 28.38
N ALA A 21 -0.60 25.05 29.04
CA ALA A 21 -0.14 23.81 28.39
C ALA A 21 -1.10 22.61 28.58
N GLN A 22 -2.30 22.82 29.10
CA GLN A 22 -3.34 21.80 28.97
C GLN A 22 -3.90 21.92 27.57
N ALA A 23 -3.52 20.98 26.70
CA ALA A 23 -4.26 20.73 25.48
C ALA A 23 -5.72 20.44 25.90
N PHE A 24 -6.65 21.29 25.48
CA PHE A 24 -8.08 21.03 25.70
C PHE A 24 -8.43 19.78 24.87
N SER A 25 -8.64 18.64 25.52
CA SER A 25 -9.20 17.47 24.88
C SER A 25 -10.72 17.61 24.85
N LEU A 26 -11.31 17.28 23.72
CA LEU A 26 -12.73 17.00 23.66
C LEU A 26 -12.99 15.70 24.41
N ASP A 27 -14.14 15.63 25.09
CA ASP A 27 -14.55 14.41 25.81
C ASP A 27 -15.14 13.40 24.82
N VAL A 28 -14.45 12.27 24.63
CA VAL A 28 -14.89 11.20 23.72
C VAL A 28 -16.11 10.44 24.27
N THR A 29 -16.44 10.60 25.56
CA THR A 29 -17.64 10.00 26.18
C THR A 29 -18.87 10.89 26.03
N ASP A 30 -18.70 12.18 25.71
CA ASP A 30 -19.80 13.10 25.42
C ASP A 30 -20.28 12.93 23.98
N ARG A 31 -21.41 12.23 23.82
CA ARG A 31 -22.02 11.93 22.54
C ARG A 31 -22.26 13.18 21.69
N ASP A 32 -22.78 14.25 22.28
CA ASP A 32 -23.13 15.47 21.53
C ASP A 32 -21.87 16.14 20.97
N THR A 33 -20.79 16.16 21.73
CA THR A 33 -19.47 16.67 21.29
C THR A 33 -18.89 15.79 20.18
N VAL A 34 -18.93 14.46 20.32
CA VAL A 34 -18.46 13.52 19.30
C VAL A 34 -19.27 13.68 18.01
N GLU A 35 -20.60 13.71 18.11
CA GLU A 35 -21.47 13.85 16.95
C GLU A 35 -21.25 15.20 16.24
N ALA A 36 -21.15 16.31 16.99
CA ALA A 36 -20.92 17.63 16.41
C ALA A 36 -19.56 17.71 15.68
N PHE A 37 -18.49 17.14 16.27
CA PHE A 37 -17.18 17.09 15.63
C PHE A 37 -17.23 16.29 14.32
N ILE A 38 -17.79 15.08 14.38
CA ILE A 38 -17.87 14.18 13.22
C ILE A 38 -18.74 14.78 12.12
N ASP A 39 -19.91 15.34 12.46
CA ASP A 39 -20.78 16.03 11.51
C ASP A 39 -20.07 17.20 10.82
N GLY A 40 -19.31 17.98 11.59
CA GLY A 40 -18.53 19.11 11.09
C GLY A 40 -17.40 18.72 10.14
N ALA A 41 -16.84 17.53 10.27
CA ALA A 41 -15.78 16.99 9.41
C ALA A 41 -16.35 16.20 8.21
N VAL A 42 -17.27 15.26 8.47
CA VAL A 42 -17.75 14.29 7.48
C VAL A 42 -18.63 14.94 6.41
N LYS A 43 -19.58 15.80 6.80
CA LYS A 43 -20.52 16.42 5.82
C LYS A 43 -19.81 17.24 4.76
N PRO A 44 -18.87 18.17 5.09
CA PRO A 44 -18.08 18.88 4.09
C PRO A 44 -17.18 17.95 3.27
N LEU A 45 -16.56 16.94 3.91
CA LEU A 45 -15.69 15.98 3.21
C LEU A 45 -16.47 15.21 2.14
N MET A 46 -17.65 14.69 2.47
CA MET A 46 -18.51 13.99 1.52
C MET A 46 -18.95 14.91 0.37
N GLN A 47 -19.34 16.16 0.66
CA GLN A 47 -19.72 17.13 -0.37
C GLN A 47 -18.55 17.45 -1.30
N ASN A 48 -17.37 17.75 -0.75
CA ASN A 48 -16.19 18.15 -1.52
C ASN A 48 -15.57 16.98 -2.32
N LYS A 49 -15.74 15.75 -1.86
CA LYS A 49 -15.20 14.54 -2.48
C LYS A 49 -16.27 13.71 -3.20
N HIS A 50 -17.49 14.23 -3.28
CA HIS A 50 -18.60 13.53 -3.93
C HIS A 50 -18.83 12.11 -3.40
N GLY A 51 -18.64 11.91 -2.09
CA GLY A 51 -18.87 10.64 -1.43
C GLY A 51 -20.37 10.44 -1.18
N PRO A 52 -21.04 9.46 -1.80
CA PRO A 52 -22.48 9.28 -1.66
C PRO A 52 -22.89 8.64 -0.34
N ALA A 53 -22.04 7.84 0.27
CA ALA A 53 -22.33 7.06 1.47
C ALA A 53 -21.13 7.02 2.42
N GLY A 54 -21.42 6.96 3.72
CA GLY A 54 -20.42 6.79 4.76
C GLY A 54 -21.02 6.30 6.07
N VAL A 55 -20.19 5.71 6.92
CA VAL A 55 -20.55 5.29 8.27
C VAL A 55 -19.41 5.58 9.22
N VAL A 56 -19.76 6.04 10.42
CA VAL A 56 -18.80 6.32 11.50
C VAL A 56 -19.31 5.70 12.79
N MET A 57 -18.45 4.94 13.47
CA MET A 57 -18.73 4.34 14.76
C MET A 57 -17.60 4.64 15.75
N VAL A 58 -17.99 5.09 16.94
CA VAL A 58 -17.11 5.38 18.07
C VAL A 58 -17.64 4.61 19.28
N MET A 59 -16.77 3.87 19.95
CA MET A 59 -17.05 3.15 21.18
C MET A 59 -15.99 3.49 22.22
N LYS A 60 -16.41 3.64 23.47
CA LYS A 60 -15.54 3.92 24.63
C LYS A 60 -16.09 3.22 25.87
N ASP A 61 -15.21 2.57 26.65
CA ASP A 61 -15.55 1.89 27.91
C ASP A 61 -16.71 0.88 27.75
N GLY A 62 -16.70 0.13 26.64
CA GLY A 62 -17.73 -0.84 26.29
C GLY A 62 -19.05 -0.25 25.80
N GLU A 63 -19.22 1.08 25.71
CA GLU A 63 -20.44 1.75 25.28
C GLU A 63 -20.29 2.34 23.88
N VAL A 64 -21.34 2.21 23.03
CA VAL A 64 -21.40 2.87 21.72
C VAL A 64 -21.76 4.33 21.92
N ILE A 65 -20.77 5.22 21.78
CA ILE A 65 -20.94 6.67 21.86
C ILE A 65 -21.67 7.18 20.62
N LEU A 66 -21.24 6.72 19.44
CA LEU A 66 -21.86 7.07 18.15
C LEU A 66 -21.80 5.88 17.20
N ASN A 67 -22.93 5.57 16.53
CA ASN A 67 -22.96 4.73 15.33
C ASN A 67 -23.92 5.40 14.34
N LYS A 68 -23.37 6.07 13.30
CA LYS A 68 -24.12 6.98 12.44
C LYS A 68 -23.81 6.77 10.97
N GLY A 69 -24.88 6.62 10.18
CA GLY A 69 -24.84 6.60 8.72
C GLY A 69 -24.96 8.01 8.13
N TYR A 70 -24.30 8.21 7.00
CA TYR A 70 -24.29 9.46 6.23
C TYR A 70 -24.60 9.19 4.77
N GLY A 71 -25.45 10.04 4.18
CA GLY A 71 -25.80 9.96 2.77
C GLY A 71 -26.71 8.79 2.42
N TYR A 72 -26.52 8.20 1.24
CA TYR A 72 -27.41 7.18 0.67
C TYR A 72 -26.62 5.96 0.22
N GLN A 73 -27.08 4.76 0.60
CA GLN A 73 -26.55 3.50 0.06
C GLN A 73 -26.90 3.31 -1.42
N ASP A 74 -28.04 3.87 -1.85
CA ASP A 74 -28.49 3.89 -3.24
C ASP A 74 -28.98 5.30 -3.57
N LEU A 75 -28.26 6.02 -4.43
CA LEU A 75 -28.56 7.41 -4.80
C LEU A 75 -29.85 7.53 -5.62
N ASP A 76 -30.13 6.56 -6.51
CA ASP A 76 -31.28 6.61 -7.41
C ASP A 76 -32.58 6.37 -6.64
N LYS A 77 -32.56 5.40 -5.75
CA LYS A 77 -33.70 5.07 -4.89
C LYS A 77 -33.76 5.94 -3.63
N LYS A 78 -32.75 6.76 -3.37
CA LYS A 78 -32.61 7.59 -2.17
C LYS A 78 -32.76 6.79 -0.85
N ILE A 79 -32.18 5.59 -0.80
CA ILE A 79 -32.17 4.77 0.39
C ILE A 79 -31.09 5.29 1.31
N PRO A 80 -31.42 5.81 2.51
CA PRO A 80 -30.41 6.34 3.41
C PRO A 80 -29.49 5.22 3.94
N VAL A 81 -28.27 5.59 4.34
CA VAL A 81 -27.37 4.67 5.04
C VAL A 81 -27.89 4.38 6.44
N ASP A 82 -28.10 3.11 6.77
CA ASP A 82 -28.33 2.61 8.12
C ASP A 82 -27.02 2.00 8.65
N ALA A 83 -26.52 2.53 9.76
CA ALA A 83 -25.22 2.11 10.31
C ALA A 83 -25.20 0.65 10.81
N TYR A 84 -26.35 0.07 11.13
CA TYR A 84 -26.44 -1.31 11.61
C TYR A 84 -26.63 -2.34 10.50
N SER A 85 -27.18 -1.96 9.36
CA SER A 85 -27.54 -2.89 8.29
C SER A 85 -26.86 -2.62 6.94
N THR A 86 -26.57 -1.33 6.58
CA THR A 86 -25.93 -1.04 5.30
C THR A 86 -24.50 -1.58 5.29
N LEU A 87 -24.21 -2.39 4.27
CA LEU A 87 -22.89 -3.00 4.06
C LEU A 87 -21.95 -2.04 3.35
N PHE A 88 -20.70 -2.01 3.80
CA PHE A 88 -19.57 -1.35 3.16
C PHE A 88 -18.49 -2.38 2.83
N ARG A 89 -17.56 -2.03 1.92
CA ARG A 89 -16.39 -2.84 1.59
C ARG A 89 -15.16 -2.34 2.36
N PRO A 90 -14.86 -2.89 3.53
CA PRO A 90 -13.74 -2.40 4.34
C PRO A 90 -12.36 -2.81 3.79
N GLY A 91 -12.32 -3.47 2.62
CA GLY A 91 -11.09 -3.82 1.93
C GLY A 91 -10.15 -4.65 2.81
N SER A 92 -8.92 -4.20 2.97
CA SER A 92 -7.87 -4.95 3.70
C SER A 92 -8.13 -5.18 5.19
N ILE A 93 -9.13 -4.54 5.80
CA ILE A 93 -9.59 -4.90 7.15
C ILE A 93 -10.07 -6.36 7.20
N SER A 94 -10.46 -6.94 6.06
CA SER A 94 -10.73 -8.37 5.88
C SER A 94 -9.62 -9.27 6.42
N LYS A 95 -8.37 -8.82 6.34
CA LYS A 95 -7.20 -9.59 6.79
C LYS A 95 -7.23 -9.93 8.28
N LEU A 96 -7.82 -9.06 9.11
CA LEU A 96 -7.97 -9.32 10.54
C LEU A 96 -8.76 -10.61 10.79
N PHE A 97 -9.80 -10.89 10.01
CA PHE A 97 -10.59 -12.11 10.11
C PHE A 97 -9.81 -13.34 9.65
N THR A 98 -9.01 -13.19 8.60
CA THR A 98 -8.11 -14.26 8.15
C THR A 98 -7.09 -14.60 9.22
N TRP A 99 -6.51 -13.60 9.89
CA TRP A 99 -5.55 -13.81 10.97
C TRP A 99 -6.20 -14.44 12.20
N ILE A 100 -7.43 -14.04 12.56
CA ILE A 100 -8.20 -14.69 13.62
C ILE A 100 -8.41 -16.18 13.29
N ALA A 101 -8.78 -16.52 12.06
CA ALA A 101 -8.95 -17.92 11.66
C ALA A 101 -7.63 -18.72 11.71
N VAL A 102 -6.51 -18.14 11.31
CA VAL A 102 -5.17 -18.73 11.45
C VAL A 102 -4.85 -19.00 12.92
N LEU A 103 -5.09 -18.01 13.79
CA LEU A 103 -4.83 -18.14 15.23
C LEU A 103 -5.77 -19.15 15.92
N GLN A 104 -7.00 -19.31 15.44
CA GLN A 104 -7.89 -20.39 15.88
C GLN A 104 -7.31 -21.77 15.51
N MET A 105 -6.67 -21.92 14.34
CA MET A 105 -5.98 -23.18 13.97
C MET A 105 -4.76 -23.43 14.87
N GLU A 106 -4.00 -22.38 15.19
CA GLU A 106 -2.87 -22.47 16.13
C GLU A 106 -3.35 -22.88 17.52
N GLU A 107 -4.40 -22.25 18.08
CA GLU A 107 -4.98 -22.60 19.39
C GLU A 107 -5.47 -24.06 19.46
N GLN A 108 -5.95 -24.59 18.33
CA GLN A 108 -6.37 -25.99 18.22
C GLN A 108 -5.19 -26.96 18.03
N GLY A 109 -3.95 -26.46 17.95
CA GLY A 109 -2.76 -27.28 17.69
C GLY A 109 -2.71 -27.90 16.31
N LYS A 110 -3.47 -27.35 15.34
CA LYS A 110 -3.55 -27.84 13.96
C LYS A 110 -2.58 -27.14 13.02
N LEU A 111 -2.04 -25.99 13.42
CA LEU A 111 -1.11 -25.18 12.66
C LEU A 111 -0.03 -24.64 13.57
N ASP A 112 1.23 -24.79 13.15
CA ASP A 112 2.38 -24.13 13.77
C ASP A 112 2.75 -22.91 12.91
N LEU A 113 2.80 -21.72 13.54
CA LEU A 113 3.13 -20.48 12.84
C LEU A 113 4.56 -20.46 12.26
N ASP A 114 5.46 -21.29 12.78
CA ASP A 114 6.87 -21.34 12.42
C ASP A 114 7.24 -22.54 11.50
N ALA A 115 6.27 -23.41 11.19
CA ALA A 115 6.46 -24.49 10.22
C ALA A 115 6.41 -23.96 8.76
N ASP A 116 6.97 -24.75 7.83
CA ASP A 116 6.87 -24.47 6.39
C ASP A 116 5.42 -24.50 5.94
N VAL A 117 4.93 -23.40 5.37
CA VAL A 117 3.55 -23.32 4.84
C VAL A 117 3.25 -24.40 3.80
N ASN A 118 4.26 -24.93 3.13
CA ASN A 118 4.14 -26.00 2.17
C ASN A 118 3.66 -27.33 2.78
N GLU A 119 3.79 -27.53 4.09
CA GLU A 119 3.24 -28.70 4.77
C GLU A 119 1.71 -28.75 4.69
N HIS A 120 1.07 -27.58 4.62
CA HIS A 120 -0.38 -27.42 4.57
C HIS A 120 -0.96 -27.20 3.17
N LEU A 121 -0.12 -27.21 2.12
CA LEU A 121 -0.54 -27.03 0.74
C LEU A 121 -0.54 -28.36 -0.02
N THR A 122 -1.70 -28.70 -0.60
CA THR A 122 -1.89 -29.94 -1.38
C THR A 122 -2.05 -29.67 -2.87
N GLN A 123 -2.54 -28.48 -3.24
CA GLN A 123 -2.88 -28.11 -4.61
C GLN A 123 -1.63 -27.68 -5.42
N PHE A 124 -0.78 -26.89 -4.79
CA PHE A 124 0.48 -26.42 -5.36
C PHE A 124 1.49 -26.20 -4.21
N LYS A 125 2.70 -25.75 -4.54
CA LYS A 125 3.72 -25.40 -3.53
C LYS A 125 4.21 -23.97 -3.76
N VAL A 126 4.50 -23.27 -2.66
CA VAL A 126 5.28 -22.03 -2.71
C VAL A 126 6.68 -22.40 -3.20
N LYS A 127 7.14 -21.73 -4.26
CA LYS A 127 8.45 -21.98 -4.88
C LYS A 127 9.55 -21.73 -3.85
N ASP A 128 10.46 -22.70 -3.74
CA ASP A 128 11.68 -22.50 -2.96
C ASP A 128 12.66 -21.63 -3.77
N ALA A 129 13.00 -20.47 -3.24
CA ALA A 129 13.95 -19.53 -3.84
C ALA A 129 15.23 -19.39 -3.01
N TRP A 130 15.20 -19.80 -1.75
CA TRP A 130 16.34 -19.80 -0.81
C TRP A 130 16.36 -21.12 -0.05
N GLU A 131 17.31 -21.99 -0.42
CA GLU A 131 17.46 -23.33 0.14
C GLU A 131 17.55 -23.31 1.68
N GLY A 132 16.73 -24.12 2.33
CA GLY A 132 16.68 -24.22 3.79
C GLY A 132 16.02 -23.03 4.51
N GLN A 133 15.41 -22.10 3.79
CA GLN A 133 14.68 -20.95 4.35
C GLN A 133 13.21 -20.97 3.89
N PRO A 134 12.36 -21.81 4.51
CA PRO A 134 10.95 -21.90 4.14
C PRO A 134 10.18 -20.63 4.51
N VAL A 135 9.10 -20.37 3.78
CA VAL A 135 8.11 -19.39 4.19
C VAL A 135 7.26 -19.99 5.30
N THR A 136 7.11 -19.27 6.41
CA THR A 136 6.26 -19.68 7.54
C THR A 136 4.99 -18.81 7.61
N MET A 137 3.98 -19.26 8.34
CA MET A 137 2.77 -18.47 8.55
C MET A 137 3.08 -17.16 9.30
N ARG A 138 4.03 -17.17 10.23
CA ARG A 138 4.50 -15.94 10.91
C ARG A 138 5.11 -14.95 9.92
N HIS A 139 5.88 -15.41 8.93
CA HIS A 139 6.37 -14.54 7.85
C HIS A 139 5.22 -13.93 7.03
N ILE A 140 4.18 -14.70 6.76
CA ILE A 140 3.00 -14.23 6.02
C ILE A 140 2.25 -13.19 6.84
N MET A 141 1.91 -13.47 8.10
CA MET A 141 1.18 -12.56 8.99
C MET A 141 1.93 -11.24 9.21
N THR A 142 3.25 -11.27 9.24
CA THR A 142 4.09 -10.07 9.40
C THR A 142 4.59 -9.49 8.07
N HIS A 143 4.00 -9.91 6.94
CA HIS A 143 4.34 -9.45 5.59
C HIS A 143 5.83 -9.56 5.23
N ARG A 144 6.50 -10.60 5.72
CA ARG A 144 7.93 -10.87 5.50
C ARG A 144 8.18 -12.15 4.70
N GLY A 145 7.22 -12.60 3.89
CA GLY A 145 7.36 -13.79 3.06
C GLY A 145 8.33 -13.64 1.88
N GLY A 146 8.80 -12.41 1.60
CA GLY A 146 9.74 -12.13 0.51
C GLY A 146 9.12 -12.08 -0.88
N PHE A 147 7.80 -11.94 -0.99
CA PHE A 147 7.07 -11.88 -2.24
C PHE A 147 7.06 -10.48 -2.85
N GLU A 148 7.17 -10.38 -4.19
CA GLU A 148 6.78 -9.18 -4.89
C GLU A 148 5.25 -9.00 -4.85
N ASP A 149 4.76 -7.78 -5.05
CA ASP A 149 3.32 -7.47 -5.10
C ASP A 149 2.91 -6.99 -6.49
N GLY A 150 1.71 -7.36 -6.94
CA GLY A 150 1.11 -6.93 -8.18
C GLY A 150 -0.41 -6.92 -8.03
N LEU A 151 -1.09 -6.20 -8.93
CA LEU A 151 -2.54 -6.02 -8.82
C LEU A 151 -3.29 -6.00 -10.15
N PHE A 152 -2.61 -5.78 -11.29
CA PHE A 152 -3.28 -5.53 -12.56
C PHE A 152 -3.97 -6.76 -13.14
N GLY A 153 -5.30 -6.63 -13.30
CA GLY A 153 -6.14 -7.60 -14.02
C GLY A 153 -6.48 -8.88 -13.28
N TYR A 154 -6.17 -8.97 -11.97
CA TYR A 154 -6.46 -10.19 -11.20
C TYR A 154 -6.83 -9.97 -9.72
N LEU A 155 -6.37 -8.89 -9.09
CA LEU A 155 -6.64 -8.65 -7.66
C LEU A 155 -8.07 -8.20 -7.44
N ILE A 156 -8.55 -7.26 -8.26
CA ILE A 156 -9.93 -6.77 -8.28
C ILE A 156 -10.49 -7.01 -9.67
N ILE A 157 -11.67 -7.61 -9.76
CA ILE A 157 -12.37 -7.85 -11.01
C ILE A 157 -13.80 -7.27 -10.91
N ASP A 158 -14.41 -6.97 -12.05
CA ASP A 158 -15.75 -6.37 -12.18
C ASP A 158 -16.76 -7.30 -12.86
N ASP A 159 -16.37 -8.56 -13.08
CA ASP A 159 -17.15 -9.59 -13.75
C ASP A 159 -17.07 -10.91 -12.97
N ALA A 160 -18.23 -11.39 -12.50
CA ALA A 160 -18.34 -12.62 -11.72
C ALA A 160 -17.93 -13.88 -12.51
N ASP A 161 -18.07 -13.88 -13.84
CA ASP A 161 -17.65 -15.00 -14.69
C ASP A 161 -16.12 -15.20 -14.72
N ARG A 162 -15.37 -14.21 -14.20
CA ARG A 162 -13.91 -14.26 -14.08
C ARG A 162 -13.42 -14.75 -12.73
N ILE A 163 -14.32 -15.10 -11.81
CA ILE A 163 -13.95 -15.67 -10.52
C ILE A 163 -13.31 -17.04 -10.76
N THR A 164 -12.14 -17.20 -10.21
CA THR A 164 -11.37 -18.45 -10.24
C THR A 164 -11.34 -19.02 -8.81
N PRO A 165 -11.46 -20.35 -8.62
CA PRO A 165 -11.29 -20.97 -7.31
C PRO A 165 -9.97 -20.52 -6.66
N LEU A 166 -10.02 -20.28 -5.34
CA LEU A 166 -8.90 -19.68 -4.61
C LEU A 166 -7.56 -20.36 -4.85
N ALA A 167 -7.55 -21.71 -4.81
CA ALA A 167 -6.31 -22.47 -5.04
C ALA A 167 -5.74 -22.29 -6.45
N GLU A 168 -6.61 -22.29 -7.46
CA GLU A 168 -6.20 -22.09 -8.87
C GLU A 168 -5.69 -20.65 -9.10
N ALA A 169 -6.37 -19.66 -8.51
CA ALA A 169 -5.95 -18.26 -8.58
C ALA A 169 -4.58 -18.06 -7.92
N LEU A 170 -4.36 -18.66 -6.76
CA LEU A 170 -3.07 -18.58 -6.04
C LEU A 170 -1.94 -19.26 -6.82
N GLU A 171 -2.18 -20.42 -7.42
CA GLU A 171 -1.18 -21.08 -8.26
C GLU A 171 -0.85 -20.25 -9.50
N LYS A 172 -1.90 -19.80 -10.22
CA LYS A 172 -1.77 -19.03 -11.47
C LYS A 172 -1.06 -17.70 -11.29
N TYR A 173 -1.34 -17.00 -10.20
CA TYR A 173 -0.82 -15.65 -9.94
C TYR A 173 0.26 -15.63 -8.86
N GLN A 174 0.91 -16.78 -8.60
CA GLN A 174 2.00 -16.85 -7.63
C GLN A 174 3.09 -15.83 -7.96
N PRO A 175 3.38 -14.87 -7.06
CA PRO A 175 4.42 -13.89 -7.26
C PRO A 175 5.81 -14.52 -7.13
N GLU A 176 6.80 -13.92 -7.77
CA GLU A 176 8.18 -14.30 -7.52
C GLU A 176 8.62 -13.86 -6.12
N ARG A 177 9.54 -14.63 -5.56
CA ARG A 177 10.18 -14.28 -4.29
C ARG A 177 11.45 -13.49 -4.59
N ILE A 178 11.49 -12.27 -4.08
CA ILE A 178 12.55 -11.28 -4.37
C ILE A 178 13.50 -11.06 -3.19
N ASN A 179 13.13 -11.56 -2.01
CA ASN A 179 13.94 -11.49 -0.79
C ASN A 179 13.84 -12.80 0.00
N PRO A 180 14.85 -13.15 0.82
CA PRO A 180 14.73 -14.21 1.81
C PRO A 180 13.56 -13.95 2.77
N PRO A 181 12.84 -14.99 3.23
CA PRO A 181 11.77 -14.81 4.20
C PRO A 181 12.34 -14.27 5.52
N GLY A 182 11.62 -13.35 6.13
CA GLY A 182 12.00 -12.73 7.38
C GLY A 182 12.89 -11.49 7.27
N GLU A 183 13.49 -11.20 6.11
CA GLU A 183 14.46 -10.11 5.96
C GLU A 183 13.79 -8.73 5.81
N HIS A 184 12.83 -8.62 4.88
CA HIS A 184 12.18 -7.35 4.56
C HIS A 184 10.67 -7.43 4.66
N THR A 185 10.01 -6.32 5.03
CA THR A 185 8.56 -6.23 4.96
C THR A 185 8.11 -5.73 3.59
N SER A 186 7.25 -6.54 2.96
CA SER A 186 6.59 -6.29 1.69
C SER A 186 5.14 -6.74 1.80
N TYR A 187 4.22 -5.79 2.00
CA TYR A 187 2.79 -6.09 2.13
C TYR A 187 2.30 -6.92 0.95
N SER A 188 1.66 -8.06 1.21
CA SER A 188 1.25 -9.00 0.17
C SER A 188 -0.21 -9.45 0.34
N ASN A 189 -1.05 -9.15 -0.66
CA ASN A 189 -2.41 -9.66 -0.74
C ASN A 189 -2.42 -11.14 -1.09
N TRP A 190 -1.53 -11.57 -1.98
CA TRP A 190 -1.39 -12.96 -2.37
C TRP A 190 -1.05 -13.85 -1.15
N ALA A 191 -0.09 -13.44 -0.33
CA ALA A 191 0.30 -14.19 0.85
C ALA A 191 -0.84 -14.29 1.89
N THR A 192 -1.64 -13.23 2.07
CA THR A 192 -2.82 -13.29 2.94
C THR A 192 -3.87 -14.26 2.38
N ALA A 193 -4.10 -14.24 1.06
CA ALA A 193 -5.03 -15.18 0.45
C ALA A 193 -4.55 -16.63 0.58
N LEU A 194 -3.22 -16.86 0.49
CA LEU A 194 -2.60 -18.16 0.78
C LEU A 194 -2.87 -18.63 2.22
N ALA A 195 -2.82 -17.72 3.20
CA ALA A 195 -3.18 -18.04 4.58
C ALA A 195 -4.64 -18.53 4.69
N GLY A 196 -5.56 -17.89 3.96
CA GLY A 196 -6.96 -18.35 3.90
C GLY A 196 -7.11 -19.73 3.26
N LEU A 197 -6.35 -20.05 2.21
CA LEU A 197 -6.31 -21.40 1.64
C LEU A 197 -5.76 -22.44 2.65
N ILE A 198 -4.74 -22.08 3.40
CA ILE A 198 -4.19 -22.94 4.46
C ILE A 198 -5.23 -23.18 5.55
N VAL A 199 -5.98 -22.16 5.97
CA VAL A 199 -7.11 -22.34 6.90
C VAL A 199 -8.12 -23.35 6.35
N ALA A 200 -8.48 -23.24 5.06
CA ALA A 200 -9.41 -24.17 4.44
C ALA A 200 -8.85 -25.61 4.40
N ASN A 201 -7.59 -25.79 4.02
CA ASN A 201 -6.95 -27.11 3.99
C ASN A 201 -6.84 -27.76 5.38
N VAL A 202 -6.44 -26.98 6.40
CA VAL A 202 -6.23 -27.47 7.76
C VAL A 202 -7.56 -27.76 8.46
N SER A 203 -8.59 -26.93 8.23
CA SER A 203 -9.93 -27.13 8.82
C SER A 203 -10.77 -28.15 8.08
N GLY A 204 -10.50 -28.41 6.80
CA GLY A 204 -11.33 -29.22 5.92
C GLY A 204 -12.64 -28.54 5.50
N VAL A 205 -12.74 -27.20 5.68
CA VAL A 205 -13.93 -26.40 5.36
C VAL A 205 -13.50 -25.21 4.50
N GLU A 206 -14.27 -24.88 3.46
CA GLU A 206 -14.05 -23.70 2.63
C GLU A 206 -13.90 -22.43 3.47
N PHE A 207 -12.97 -21.53 3.09
CA PHE A 207 -12.61 -20.36 3.87
C PHE A 207 -13.83 -19.50 4.28
N ASN A 208 -14.71 -19.19 3.32
CA ASN A 208 -15.88 -18.35 3.60
C ASN A 208 -16.83 -19.01 4.60
N GLN A 209 -17.02 -20.34 4.50
CA GLN A 209 -17.83 -21.11 5.44
C GLN A 209 -17.17 -21.19 6.82
N TYR A 210 -15.83 -21.29 6.85
CA TYR A 210 -15.10 -21.29 8.12
C TYR A 210 -15.31 -19.97 8.86
N ILE A 211 -15.12 -18.83 8.16
CA ILE A 211 -15.31 -17.48 8.75
C ILE A 211 -16.75 -17.31 9.21
N GLN A 212 -17.73 -17.67 8.38
CA GLN A 212 -19.16 -17.58 8.73
C GLN A 212 -19.44 -18.31 10.05
N LYS A 213 -19.07 -19.59 10.13
CA LYS A 213 -19.43 -20.46 11.25
C LYS A 213 -18.64 -20.17 12.52
N ASN A 214 -17.33 -19.83 12.41
CA ASN A 214 -16.43 -19.74 13.57
C ASN A 214 -16.17 -18.32 14.06
N ILE A 215 -16.63 -17.30 13.28
CA ILE A 215 -16.48 -15.90 13.67
C ILE A 215 -17.83 -15.18 13.60
N PHE A 216 -18.48 -15.14 12.43
CA PHE A 216 -19.69 -14.33 12.26
C PHE A 216 -20.87 -14.86 13.08
N ASP A 217 -21.19 -16.16 12.96
CA ASP A 217 -22.28 -16.77 13.74
C ASP A 217 -22.01 -16.73 15.25
N VAL A 218 -20.74 -16.94 15.65
CA VAL A 218 -20.32 -16.90 17.06
C VAL A 218 -20.51 -15.50 17.66
N LEU A 219 -20.17 -14.45 16.90
CA LEU A 219 -20.31 -13.08 17.37
C LEU A 219 -21.66 -12.44 17.01
N GLY A 220 -22.55 -13.13 16.27
CA GLY A 220 -23.82 -12.58 15.81
C GLY A 220 -23.65 -11.42 14.80
N MET A 221 -22.68 -11.54 13.90
CA MET A 221 -22.41 -10.55 12.82
C MET A 221 -23.33 -10.81 11.62
N GLU A 222 -24.63 -10.55 11.78
CA GLU A 222 -25.66 -10.89 10.78
C GLU A 222 -25.49 -10.16 9.44
N HIS A 223 -24.92 -8.94 9.48
CA HIS A 223 -24.67 -8.11 8.30
C HIS A 223 -23.16 -8.10 7.96
N ALA A 224 -22.60 -9.30 7.71
CA ALA A 224 -21.23 -9.49 7.27
C ALA A 224 -21.12 -10.72 6.36
N SER A 225 -20.28 -10.65 5.31
CA SER A 225 -20.04 -11.77 4.39
C SER A 225 -18.68 -11.67 3.72
N PHE A 226 -18.05 -12.84 3.45
CA PHE A 226 -16.91 -12.97 2.54
C PHE A 226 -17.31 -13.55 1.18
N VAL A 227 -18.59 -13.91 1.01
CA VAL A 227 -19.09 -14.50 -0.24
C VAL A 227 -19.23 -13.42 -1.30
N GLU A 228 -18.68 -13.67 -2.47
CA GLU A 228 -18.79 -12.79 -3.64
C GLU A 228 -19.20 -13.61 -4.88
N PRO A 229 -20.17 -13.12 -5.68
CA PRO A 229 -21.08 -12.01 -5.36
C PRO A 229 -21.88 -12.24 -4.07
N LEU A 230 -22.33 -11.15 -3.45
CA LEU A 230 -23.13 -11.25 -2.23
C LEU A 230 -24.42 -12.04 -2.44
N PRO A 231 -24.89 -12.80 -1.44
CA PRO A 231 -26.25 -13.33 -1.43
C PRO A 231 -27.30 -12.21 -1.61
N PRO A 232 -28.43 -12.46 -2.30
CA PRO A 232 -29.40 -11.42 -2.65
C PRO A 232 -29.91 -10.60 -1.47
N GLU A 233 -30.06 -11.21 -0.29
CA GLU A 233 -30.50 -10.55 0.95
C GLU A 233 -29.48 -9.56 1.48
N LEU A 234 -28.18 -9.83 1.34
CA LEU A 234 -27.09 -8.94 1.72
C LEU A 234 -26.75 -7.92 0.62
N ASP A 235 -26.86 -8.31 -0.65
CA ASP A 235 -26.66 -7.41 -1.79
C ASP A 235 -27.67 -6.24 -1.75
N ALA A 236 -28.90 -6.49 -1.33
CA ALA A 236 -29.92 -5.44 -1.15
C ALA A 236 -29.53 -4.39 -0.09
N LEU A 237 -28.62 -4.71 0.84
CA LEU A 237 -28.11 -3.83 1.88
C LEU A 237 -26.78 -3.17 1.52
N MET A 238 -26.19 -3.52 0.37
CA MET A 238 -24.88 -3.03 -0.03
C MET A 238 -24.93 -1.56 -0.44
N ALA A 239 -24.03 -0.73 0.09
CA ALA A 239 -23.80 0.61 -0.43
C ALA A 239 -23.22 0.51 -1.83
N LYS A 240 -23.93 1.05 -2.82
CA LYS A 240 -23.55 0.96 -4.22
C LYS A 240 -22.25 1.69 -4.52
N HIS A 241 -21.55 1.19 -5.52
CA HIS A 241 -20.27 1.73 -5.98
C HIS A 241 -20.50 2.91 -6.92
N TYR A 242 -19.91 4.06 -6.63
CA TYR A 242 -20.03 5.24 -7.48
C TYR A 242 -18.67 5.84 -7.80
N GLN A 243 -18.50 6.22 -9.05
CA GLN A 243 -17.47 7.16 -9.51
C GLN A 243 -18.12 8.50 -9.86
N TYR A 244 -17.33 9.56 -10.01
CA TYR A 244 -17.83 10.92 -10.29
C TYR A 244 -17.18 11.53 -11.53
N PRO A 245 -17.26 10.88 -12.71
CA PRO A 245 -16.77 11.46 -13.94
C PRO A 245 -17.70 12.60 -14.39
N ASP A 246 -17.13 13.62 -15.00
CA ASP A 246 -17.86 14.72 -15.66
C ASP A 246 -18.92 15.39 -14.77
N GLY A 247 -18.69 15.45 -13.45
CA GLY A 247 -19.56 16.15 -12.52
C GLY A 247 -20.85 15.43 -12.15
N ARG A 248 -20.95 14.12 -12.32
CA ARG A 248 -22.12 13.29 -11.96
C ARG A 248 -21.70 11.95 -11.38
N HIS A 249 -22.52 11.42 -10.47
CA HIS A 249 -22.34 10.05 -10.00
C HIS A 249 -22.71 9.05 -11.10
N VAL A 250 -21.83 8.07 -11.30
CA VAL A 250 -22.05 6.92 -12.20
C VAL A 250 -21.86 5.66 -11.38
N GLU A 251 -22.93 4.85 -11.29
CA GLU A 251 -22.86 3.55 -10.63
C GLU A 251 -21.88 2.64 -11.36
N LYS A 252 -21.08 1.91 -10.61
CA LYS A 252 -20.11 0.91 -11.10
C LYS A 252 -20.53 -0.49 -10.67
N PRO A 253 -20.10 -1.52 -11.40
CA PRO A 253 -20.27 -2.90 -10.96
C PRO A 253 -19.67 -3.13 -9.57
N TYR A 254 -20.17 -4.15 -8.88
CA TYR A 254 -19.60 -4.62 -7.63
C TYR A 254 -18.16 -5.07 -7.84
N GLU A 255 -17.23 -4.58 -7.00
CA GLU A 255 -15.82 -4.97 -7.04
C GLU A 255 -15.65 -6.36 -6.41
N ILE A 256 -15.12 -7.29 -7.15
CA ILE A 256 -14.94 -8.68 -6.73
C ILE A 256 -13.47 -8.92 -6.42
N ILE A 257 -13.18 -9.44 -5.23
CA ILE A 257 -11.83 -9.78 -4.77
C ILE A 257 -11.68 -11.29 -4.55
N SER A 258 -12.68 -12.08 -4.93
CA SER A 258 -12.76 -13.52 -4.63
C SER A 258 -11.57 -14.35 -5.09
N ASN A 259 -10.84 -13.94 -6.14
CA ASN A 259 -9.58 -14.60 -6.50
C ASN A 259 -8.56 -14.57 -5.35
N PHE A 260 -8.68 -13.60 -4.46
CA PHE A 260 -7.89 -13.42 -3.24
C PHE A 260 -8.79 -13.02 -2.05
N GLY A 261 -9.99 -13.59 -1.97
CA GLY A 261 -11.04 -13.26 -1.00
C GLY A 261 -10.56 -13.04 0.43
N PRO A 262 -9.72 -13.91 1.00
CA PRO A 262 -9.20 -13.75 2.36
C PRO A 262 -8.44 -12.44 2.60
N ALA A 263 -7.97 -11.77 1.54
CA ALA A 263 -7.24 -10.52 1.63
C ALA A 263 -8.11 -9.25 1.58
N GLY A 264 -9.40 -9.36 1.13
CA GLY A 264 -10.16 -8.13 0.89
C GLY A 264 -11.66 -8.26 0.62
N ALA A 265 -12.24 -9.46 0.62
CA ALA A 265 -13.61 -9.70 0.16
C ALA A 265 -14.71 -9.35 1.17
N LEU A 266 -14.37 -9.00 2.41
CA LEU A 266 -15.36 -8.66 3.44
C LEU A 266 -16.30 -7.55 2.96
N ALA A 267 -17.59 -7.78 3.10
CA ALA A 267 -18.62 -6.76 3.17
C ALA A 267 -19.23 -6.79 4.56
N ALA A 268 -19.33 -5.64 5.25
CA ALA A 268 -19.84 -5.59 6.61
C ALA A 268 -20.50 -4.26 6.94
N SER A 269 -21.51 -4.28 7.82
CA SER A 269 -22.07 -3.08 8.45
C SER A 269 -21.19 -2.60 9.61
N ALA A 270 -21.34 -1.34 10.02
CA ALA A 270 -20.67 -0.83 11.21
C ALA A 270 -21.14 -1.56 12.49
N GLY A 271 -22.41 -1.96 12.55
CA GLY A 271 -22.91 -2.79 13.66
C GLY A 271 -22.19 -4.15 13.74
N SER A 272 -21.92 -4.81 12.60
CA SER A 272 -21.12 -6.04 12.58
C SER A 272 -19.66 -5.76 12.98
N MET A 273 -19.09 -4.64 12.54
CA MET A 273 -17.71 -4.26 12.91
C MET A 273 -17.58 -3.88 14.40
N GLU A 274 -18.63 -3.36 14.99
CA GLU A 274 -18.70 -3.14 16.45
C GLU A 274 -18.53 -4.44 17.23
N ARG A 275 -19.21 -5.51 16.82
CA ARG A 275 -19.18 -6.81 17.53
C ARG A 275 -17.78 -7.41 17.55
N ILE A 276 -17.06 -7.40 16.44
CA ILE A 276 -15.66 -7.88 16.42
C ILE A 276 -14.75 -6.96 17.25
N GLY A 277 -14.95 -5.62 17.21
CA GLY A 277 -14.18 -4.69 18.03
C GLY A 277 -14.36 -4.93 19.53
N ARG A 278 -15.60 -5.10 19.99
CA ARG A 278 -15.90 -5.48 21.39
C ARG A 278 -15.24 -6.80 21.78
N ALA A 279 -15.39 -7.82 20.94
CA ALA A 279 -14.77 -9.11 21.20
C ALA A 279 -13.26 -8.99 21.40
N LEU A 280 -12.57 -8.23 20.54
CA LEU A 280 -11.12 -8.03 20.60
C LEU A 280 -10.72 -7.21 21.83
N LEU A 281 -11.44 -6.13 22.17
CA LEU A 281 -11.18 -5.34 23.37
C LEU A 281 -11.43 -6.17 24.65
N ASN A 282 -12.38 -7.10 24.62
CA ASN A 282 -12.68 -8.00 25.73
C ASN A 282 -11.91 -9.35 25.67
N GLY A 283 -10.71 -9.36 25.11
CA GLY A 283 -9.84 -10.56 25.11
C GLY A 283 -10.40 -11.75 24.33
N GLY A 284 -11.13 -11.48 23.24
CA GLY A 284 -11.66 -12.48 22.30
C GLY A 284 -13.04 -13.03 22.62
N GLU A 285 -13.81 -12.36 23.50
CA GLU A 285 -15.14 -12.81 23.95
C GLU A 285 -16.18 -11.71 23.83
N LEU A 286 -17.38 -12.07 23.38
CA LEU A 286 -18.56 -11.21 23.35
C LEU A 286 -19.80 -12.03 23.75
N ASP A 287 -20.62 -11.50 24.68
CA ASP A 287 -21.87 -12.10 25.12
C ASP A 287 -21.74 -13.58 25.60
N GLY A 288 -20.57 -13.94 26.17
CA GLY A 288 -20.26 -15.32 26.62
C GLY A 288 -19.75 -16.23 25.49
N ALA A 289 -19.70 -15.78 24.25
CA ALA A 289 -19.14 -16.50 23.11
C ALA A 289 -17.68 -16.06 22.82
N ARG A 290 -16.79 -17.02 22.63
CA ARG A 290 -15.35 -16.77 22.49
C ARG A 290 -14.84 -17.20 21.12
N ILE A 291 -14.10 -16.29 20.46
CA ILE A 291 -13.42 -16.57 19.18
C ILE A 291 -11.92 -16.82 19.34
N LEU A 292 -11.27 -16.24 20.35
CA LEU A 292 -9.85 -16.43 20.68
C LEU A 292 -9.65 -16.40 22.20
N GLN A 293 -8.59 -17.03 22.69
CA GLN A 293 -8.19 -16.92 24.09
C GLN A 293 -7.53 -15.54 24.36
N PRO A 294 -7.64 -14.99 25.58
CA PRO A 294 -7.07 -13.67 25.91
C PRO A 294 -5.57 -13.54 25.60
N LYS A 295 -4.79 -14.60 25.86
CA LYS A 295 -3.36 -14.62 25.55
C LYS A 295 -3.07 -14.53 24.04
N THR A 296 -3.94 -15.11 23.23
CA THR A 296 -3.82 -15.08 21.78
C THR A 296 -4.21 -13.71 21.22
N VAL A 297 -5.26 -13.08 21.76
CA VAL A 297 -5.60 -11.69 21.44
C VAL A 297 -4.46 -10.74 21.80
N ALA A 298 -3.84 -10.92 22.97
CA ALA A 298 -2.70 -10.11 23.39
C ALA A 298 -1.48 -10.27 22.45
N ARG A 299 -1.25 -11.47 21.88
CA ARG A 299 -0.23 -11.69 20.86
C ARG A 299 -0.65 -11.13 19.50
N PHE A 300 -1.92 -11.29 19.13
CA PHE A 300 -2.46 -10.82 17.85
C PHE A 300 -2.33 -9.31 17.72
N LEU A 301 -2.75 -8.58 18.73
CA LEU A 301 -2.79 -7.12 18.76
C LEU A 301 -1.52 -6.50 19.38
N GLY A 302 -0.72 -7.28 20.11
CA GLY A 302 0.54 -6.82 20.67
C GLY A 302 1.63 -6.65 19.63
N ARG A 303 2.77 -6.12 20.05
CA ARG A 303 3.92 -5.93 19.17
C ARG A 303 4.68 -7.25 18.97
N GLU A 304 4.49 -7.89 17.84
CA GLU A 304 5.19 -9.12 17.43
C GLU A 304 6.49 -8.82 16.70
N PHE A 305 6.49 -7.79 15.85
CA PHE A 305 7.61 -7.48 14.99
C PHE A 305 7.80 -5.98 14.77
N SER A 306 9.07 -5.56 14.76
CA SER A 306 9.52 -4.26 14.25
C SER A 306 10.95 -4.37 13.75
N HIS A 307 11.29 -3.71 12.66
CA HIS A 307 12.67 -3.60 12.16
C HIS A 307 13.57 -2.73 13.05
N ASP A 308 12.99 -1.75 13.75
CA ASP A 308 13.68 -0.91 14.71
C ASP A 308 12.90 -0.90 16.03
N PRO A 309 13.52 -1.24 17.16
CA PRO A 309 12.84 -1.32 18.46
C PRO A 309 12.23 0.01 18.92
N ARG A 310 12.64 1.14 18.35
CA ARG A 310 12.13 2.48 18.66
C ARG A 310 10.86 2.85 17.88
N THR A 311 10.47 2.04 16.90
CA THR A 311 9.21 2.17 16.15
C THR A 311 8.14 1.24 16.68
N ARG A 312 6.85 1.55 16.45
CA ARG A 312 5.73 0.76 16.99
C ARG A 312 5.64 -0.66 16.42
N GLY A 313 5.98 -0.83 15.14
CA GLY A 313 5.94 -2.14 14.51
C GLY A 313 4.53 -2.64 14.21
N MET A 314 4.33 -3.94 14.37
CA MET A 314 3.05 -4.61 14.11
C MET A 314 2.88 -5.86 14.98
N GLY A 315 1.64 -6.27 15.17
CA GLY A 315 1.26 -7.55 15.76
C GLY A 315 1.31 -8.69 14.73
N LEU A 316 0.57 -9.76 15.00
CA LEU A 316 0.40 -10.86 14.04
C LEU A 316 -0.58 -10.45 12.93
N GLY A 317 -0.18 -9.46 12.12
CA GLY A 317 -0.95 -8.89 11.01
C GLY A 317 -1.80 -7.68 11.36
N ALA A 318 -1.90 -7.29 12.62
CA ALA A 318 -2.47 -6.01 13.05
C ALA A 318 -1.39 -4.92 13.02
N LEU A 319 -1.72 -3.74 12.49
CA LEU A 319 -0.78 -2.62 12.36
C LEU A 319 -0.91 -1.68 13.56
N HIS A 320 0.22 -1.18 14.07
CA HIS A 320 0.25 -0.16 15.11
C HIS A 320 0.41 1.23 14.49
N TYR A 321 -0.44 2.18 14.89
CA TYR A 321 -0.50 3.52 14.33
C TYR A 321 -0.01 4.59 15.32
N PRO A 322 0.77 5.58 14.86
CA PRO A 322 1.29 6.66 15.71
C PRO A 322 0.28 7.81 15.86
N TYR A 323 -0.93 7.54 16.36
CA TYR A 323 -1.91 8.60 16.55
C TYR A 323 -1.73 9.24 17.93
N ASN A 324 -1.44 10.50 17.91
CA ASN A 324 -1.41 11.48 19.00
C ASN A 324 -1.17 10.96 20.43
N GLY A 325 -0.26 9.99 20.59
CA GLY A 325 0.16 9.50 21.90
C GLY A 325 -0.65 8.36 22.48
N ILE A 326 -1.71 7.91 21.82
CA ILE A 326 -2.35 6.64 22.15
C ILE A 326 -1.80 5.54 21.24
N ASP A 327 -1.77 4.34 21.74
CA ASP A 327 -1.37 3.17 20.96
C ASP A 327 -2.61 2.57 20.30
N VAL A 328 -2.76 2.84 19.01
CA VAL A 328 -3.88 2.34 18.21
C VAL A 328 -3.39 1.18 17.38
N VAL A 329 -4.06 0.04 17.49
CA VAL A 329 -3.80 -1.17 16.73
C VAL A 329 -5.03 -1.56 15.91
N GLY A 330 -4.81 -2.00 14.67
CA GLY A 330 -5.91 -2.39 13.79
C GLY A 330 -5.47 -2.57 12.35
N HIS A 331 -6.32 -2.15 11.42
CA HIS A 331 -6.00 -2.19 10.00
C HIS A 331 -6.81 -1.14 9.23
N ASP A 332 -6.17 -0.55 8.23
CA ASP A 332 -6.83 0.30 7.25
C ASP A 332 -7.23 -0.52 6.02
N GLY A 333 -8.18 -0.03 5.27
CA GLY A 333 -8.61 -0.72 4.07
C GLY A 333 -9.03 0.21 2.95
N GLY A 334 -8.84 -0.26 1.72
CA GLY A 334 -9.29 0.42 0.52
C GLY A 334 -9.57 -0.57 -0.58
N THR A 335 -10.56 -0.22 -1.39
CA THR A 335 -10.82 -0.77 -2.72
C THR A 335 -10.67 0.36 -3.74
N THR A 336 -11.21 0.23 -4.95
CA THR A 336 -11.18 1.37 -5.89
C THR A 336 -12.20 2.46 -5.51
N THR A 337 -13.24 2.11 -4.73
CA THR A 337 -14.35 3.01 -4.37
C THR A 337 -14.61 3.14 -2.88
N PHE A 338 -14.03 2.33 -2.03
CA PHE A 338 -14.18 2.40 -0.57
C PHE A 338 -12.86 2.69 0.12
N VAL A 339 -12.93 3.44 1.22
CA VAL A 339 -11.82 3.66 2.15
C VAL A 339 -12.34 3.48 3.57
N SER A 340 -11.57 2.77 4.41
CA SER A 340 -11.99 2.41 5.75
C SER A 340 -10.82 2.43 6.73
N HIS A 341 -11.15 2.72 7.99
CA HIS A 341 -10.25 2.65 9.14
C HIS A 341 -10.90 1.83 10.25
N PHE A 342 -10.14 0.91 10.84
CA PHE A 342 -10.53 0.16 12.03
C PHE A 342 -9.38 0.23 13.03
N GLY A 343 -9.58 0.98 14.11
CA GLY A 343 -8.59 1.19 15.14
C GLY A 343 -9.11 0.86 16.52
N LEU A 344 -8.32 0.12 17.30
CA LEU A 344 -8.54 -0.21 18.69
C LEU A 344 -7.43 0.42 19.52
N ALA A 345 -7.75 1.07 20.62
CA ALA A 345 -6.81 1.50 21.65
C ALA A 345 -7.11 0.69 22.92
N LEU A 346 -6.31 -0.33 23.18
CA LEU A 346 -6.59 -1.36 24.20
C LEU A 346 -6.54 -0.77 25.61
N GLU A 347 -5.56 0.10 25.89
CA GLU A 347 -5.40 0.73 27.22
C GLU A 347 -6.53 1.73 27.51
N GLU A 348 -7.13 2.28 26.45
CA GLU A 348 -8.21 3.27 26.54
C GLU A 348 -9.61 2.62 26.45
N ASP A 349 -9.71 1.32 26.26
CA ASP A 349 -10.98 0.63 25.92
C ASP A 349 -11.78 1.41 24.87
N PHE A 350 -11.12 1.70 23.73
CA PHE A 350 -11.64 2.57 22.70
C PHE A 350 -11.59 1.90 21.32
N MET A 351 -12.63 2.15 20.53
CA MET A 351 -12.71 1.74 19.13
C MET A 351 -13.20 2.87 18.26
N PHE A 352 -12.55 3.02 17.11
CA PHE A 352 -12.96 3.91 16.04
C PHE A 352 -13.04 3.15 14.71
N TYR A 353 -14.23 3.09 14.13
CA TYR A 353 -14.45 2.50 12.82
C TYR A 353 -15.09 3.50 11.87
N VAL A 354 -14.58 3.55 10.66
CA VAL A 354 -15.06 4.44 9.60
C VAL A 354 -15.00 3.73 8.28
N SER A 355 -16.04 3.89 7.46
CA SER A 355 -16.02 3.47 6.06
C SER A 355 -16.77 4.47 5.20
N PHE A 356 -16.16 4.89 4.10
CA PHE A 356 -16.77 5.79 3.11
C PHE A 356 -16.69 5.17 1.72
N ASN A 357 -17.73 5.48 0.95
CA ASN A 357 -17.82 5.16 -0.48
C ASN A 357 -17.55 6.43 -1.29
N GLY A 358 -16.92 6.29 -2.44
CA GLY A 358 -16.73 7.36 -3.41
C GLY A 358 -15.28 7.58 -3.83
N PRO A 359 -15.04 8.57 -4.72
CA PRO A 359 -13.72 8.81 -5.32
C PRO A 359 -12.72 9.49 -4.37
N ALA A 360 -12.94 9.43 -3.06
CA ALA A 360 -12.03 10.03 -2.09
C ALA A 360 -10.67 9.34 -2.13
N ALA A 361 -9.60 10.10 -2.36
CA ALA A 361 -8.26 9.59 -2.18
C ALA A 361 -8.02 9.23 -0.70
N ALA A 362 -7.57 8.01 -0.43
CA ALA A 362 -7.37 7.48 0.92
C ALA A 362 -6.52 8.41 1.81
N GLY A 363 -5.47 9.02 1.26
CA GLY A 363 -4.62 9.97 2.00
C GLY A 363 -5.37 11.21 2.49
N ILE A 364 -6.26 11.78 1.66
CA ILE A 364 -7.05 12.95 2.04
C ILE A 364 -8.06 12.59 3.14
N PHE A 365 -8.67 11.42 3.09
CA PHE A 365 -9.57 10.92 4.12
C PHE A 365 -8.87 10.82 5.48
N PHE A 366 -7.71 10.19 5.54
CA PHE A 366 -6.93 10.06 6.77
C PHE A 366 -6.47 11.43 7.29
N GLU A 367 -5.91 12.29 6.46
CA GLU A 367 -5.40 13.61 6.85
C GLU A 367 -6.51 14.58 7.26
N GLN A 368 -7.68 14.50 6.63
CA GLN A 368 -8.77 15.46 6.88
C GLN A 368 -9.81 15.01 7.90
N PHE A 369 -9.83 13.72 8.27
CA PHE A 369 -10.81 13.21 9.22
C PHE A 369 -10.21 12.32 10.30
N VAL A 370 -9.53 11.21 9.95
CA VAL A 370 -9.08 10.23 10.95
C VAL A 370 -8.02 10.84 11.88
N LEU A 371 -6.98 11.49 11.34
CA LEU A 371 -5.96 12.14 12.16
C LEU A 371 -6.53 13.29 13.00
N PRO A 372 -7.32 14.24 12.46
CA PRO A 372 -7.95 15.29 13.25
C PRO A 372 -8.86 14.77 14.38
N PHE A 373 -9.52 13.62 14.19
CA PHE A 373 -10.32 13.00 15.25
C PHE A 373 -9.42 12.61 16.44
N TYR A 374 -8.34 11.87 16.18
CA TYR A 374 -7.41 11.50 17.25
C TYR A 374 -6.73 12.72 17.88
N ASP A 375 -6.41 13.75 17.10
CA ASP A 375 -5.83 15.00 17.61
C ASP A 375 -6.78 15.75 18.54
N ALA A 376 -8.10 15.73 18.27
CA ALA A 376 -9.09 16.44 19.05
C ALA A 376 -9.47 15.73 20.36
N PHE A 377 -9.60 14.41 20.32
CA PHE A 377 -10.09 13.62 21.45
C PHE A 377 -8.97 13.03 22.33
N PHE A 378 -7.77 12.87 21.78
CA PHE A 378 -6.60 12.34 22.49
C PHE A 378 -5.38 13.26 22.33
N PRO A 379 -5.48 14.55 22.67
CA PRO A 379 -4.38 15.48 22.47
C PRO A 379 -3.20 15.15 23.38
N ARG A 380 -1.98 15.24 22.82
CA ARG A 380 -0.74 15.09 23.57
C ARG A 380 0.13 16.34 23.46
N VAL A 381 0.77 16.72 24.55
CA VAL A 381 1.81 17.74 24.51
C VAL A 381 3.05 17.15 23.82
N ARG A 382 3.31 17.61 22.60
CA ARG A 382 4.46 17.17 21.81
C ARG A 382 5.73 17.87 22.29
N ALA A 383 6.82 17.11 22.44
CA ALA A 383 8.13 17.70 22.68
C ALA A 383 8.53 18.58 21.46
N ASN A 384 8.92 19.81 21.71
CA ASN A 384 9.40 20.69 20.65
C ASN A 384 10.84 20.27 20.28
N LEU A 385 10.99 19.44 19.26
CA LEU A 385 12.28 19.05 18.71
C LEU A 385 12.87 20.20 17.90
N ARG A 386 14.17 20.42 18.08
CA ARG A 386 14.93 21.36 17.26
C ARG A 386 15.98 20.60 16.47
N PRO A 387 16.18 20.95 15.19
CA PRO A 387 17.25 20.35 14.41
C PRO A 387 18.61 20.57 15.08
N PRO A 388 19.49 19.56 15.15
CA PRO A 388 20.86 19.72 15.58
C PRO A 388 21.61 20.69 14.64
N ALA A 389 22.45 21.55 15.19
CA ALA A 389 23.14 22.62 14.45
C ALA A 389 24.05 22.09 13.31
N ASP A 390 24.58 20.88 13.46
CA ASP A 390 25.45 20.20 12.49
C ASP A 390 24.69 19.31 11.48
N PHE A 391 23.37 19.25 11.59
CA PHE A 391 22.59 18.28 10.80
C PHE A 391 22.63 18.56 9.29
N VAL A 392 22.65 19.82 8.87
CA VAL A 392 22.70 20.17 7.43
C VAL A 392 23.90 19.51 6.74
N GLU A 393 25.07 19.47 7.43
CA GLU A 393 26.28 18.86 6.89
C GLU A 393 26.24 17.33 6.94
N ARG A 394 26.01 16.74 8.13
CA ARG A 394 26.02 15.27 8.30
C ARG A 394 24.77 14.57 7.79
N GLY A 395 23.66 15.29 7.64
CA GLY A 395 22.39 14.79 7.13
C GLY A 395 22.41 14.46 5.64
N ALA A 396 23.38 14.99 4.89
CA ALA A 396 23.50 14.75 3.45
C ALA A 396 23.52 13.25 3.08
N LYS A 397 23.99 12.37 3.97
CA LYS A 397 24.01 10.92 3.77
C LYS A 397 22.61 10.31 3.59
N TYR A 398 21.57 10.89 4.19
CA TYR A 398 20.18 10.39 4.11
C TYR A 398 19.49 10.80 2.83
N ALA A 399 19.96 11.87 2.16
CA ALA A 399 19.36 12.34 0.91
C ALA A 399 19.46 11.27 -0.17
N GLY A 400 18.36 11.09 -0.91
CA GLY A 400 18.29 10.13 -2.00
C GLY A 400 16.86 9.67 -2.30
N THR A 401 16.78 8.71 -3.20
CA THR A 401 15.53 8.09 -3.62
C THR A 401 15.34 6.77 -2.87
N TYR A 402 14.17 6.56 -2.30
CA TYR A 402 13.80 5.33 -1.59
C TYR A 402 12.57 4.72 -2.23
N GLN A 403 12.63 3.42 -2.50
CA GLN A 403 11.53 2.67 -3.10
C GLN A 403 11.00 1.62 -2.13
N PRO A 404 9.67 1.41 -2.04
CA PRO A 404 9.13 0.37 -1.18
C PRO A 404 9.45 -1.02 -1.73
N TRP A 405 9.70 -1.99 -0.86
CA TRP A 405 9.79 -3.40 -1.23
C TRP A 405 8.44 -3.94 -1.73
N ARG A 406 7.33 -3.32 -1.32
CA ARG A 406 6.01 -3.58 -1.87
C ARG A 406 5.90 -3.08 -3.30
N ASN A 407 6.41 -3.84 -4.24
CA ASN A 407 6.43 -3.54 -5.67
C ASN A 407 6.48 -4.80 -6.50
N SER A 408 6.15 -4.69 -7.79
CA SER A 408 6.50 -5.69 -8.79
C SER A 408 7.93 -5.45 -9.27
N PHE A 409 8.72 -6.51 -9.38
CA PHE A 409 10.11 -6.48 -9.85
C PHE A 409 10.28 -7.22 -11.17
N THR A 410 9.49 -8.28 -11.38
CA THR A 410 9.64 -9.19 -12.52
C THR A 410 8.58 -9.01 -13.61
N LYS A 411 7.53 -8.21 -13.35
CA LYS A 411 6.41 -8.00 -14.27
C LYS A 411 6.42 -6.58 -14.86
N VAL A 412 5.54 -6.33 -15.81
CA VAL A 412 5.38 -5.01 -16.46
C VAL A 412 5.05 -3.90 -15.45
N GLU A 413 4.37 -4.22 -14.38
CA GLU A 413 4.05 -3.30 -13.28
C GLU A 413 5.29 -2.70 -12.61
N SER A 414 6.47 -3.30 -12.79
CA SER A 414 7.74 -2.75 -12.30
C SER A 414 8.04 -1.34 -12.83
N LEU A 415 7.41 -0.92 -13.92
CA LEU A 415 7.48 0.45 -14.44
C LEU A 415 6.87 1.46 -13.46
N LEU A 416 5.87 1.06 -12.66
CA LEU A 416 5.24 1.93 -11.67
C LEU A 416 6.14 2.18 -10.44
N ARG A 417 7.16 1.35 -10.22
CA ARG A 417 8.09 1.47 -9.10
C ARG A 417 8.75 2.85 -9.02
N MET A 418 9.05 3.45 -10.17
CA MET A 418 9.62 4.79 -10.22
C MET A 418 8.65 5.87 -9.74
N ALA A 419 7.35 5.70 -9.99
CA ALA A 419 6.31 6.62 -9.54
C ALA A 419 5.99 6.46 -8.04
N MET A 420 6.27 5.30 -7.45
CA MET A 420 6.08 5.02 -6.02
C MET A 420 7.30 5.38 -5.17
N ALA A 421 8.36 5.90 -5.78
CA ALA A 421 9.57 6.30 -5.08
C ALA A 421 9.33 7.53 -4.21
N THR A 422 9.93 7.54 -3.02
CA THR A 422 9.93 8.66 -2.09
C THR A 422 11.31 9.32 -2.11
N GLU A 423 11.33 10.62 -2.36
CA GLU A 423 12.57 11.43 -2.28
C GLU A 423 12.77 11.91 -0.84
N VAL A 424 13.99 11.78 -0.37
CA VAL A 424 14.46 12.32 0.91
C VAL A 424 15.44 13.46 0.61
N ILE A 425 15.15 14.64 1.16
CA ILE A 425 15.91 15.87 0.92
C ILE A 425 16.28 16.49 2.28
N VAL A 426 17.51 16.95 2.42
CA VAL A 426 17.93 17.76 3.58
C VAL A 426 17.51 19.20 3.33
N THR A 427 16.77 19.79 4.26
CA THR A 427 16.37 21.21 4.17
C THR A 427 17.45 22.13 4.70
N PRO A 428 17.47 23.41 4.30
CA PRO A 428 18.40 24.40 4.87
C PRO A 428 18.22 24.60 6.38
N GLU A 429 17.03 24.30 6.90
CA GLU A 429 16.66 24.41 8.31
C GLU A 429 17.18 23.24 9.16
N GLY A 430 17.80 22.22 8.54
CA GLY A 430 18.38 21.06 9.22
C GLY A 430 17.36 19.97 9.52
N THR A 431 16.32 19.85 8.69
CA THR A 431 15.32 18.77 8.73
C THR A 431 15.45 17.85 7.52
N LEU A 432 14.78 16.69 7.55
CA LEU A 432 14.55 15.88 6.37
C LEU A 432 13.13 16.13 5.84
N MET A 433 13.02 16.48 4.56
CA MET A 433 11.77 16.41 3.82
C MET A 433 11.63 14.99 3.28
N ILE A 434 10.59 14.25 3.71
CA ILE A 434 10.25 12.91 3.24
C ILE A 434 8.83 12.97 2.68
N GLY A 435 8.68 12.83 1.37
CA GLY A 435 7.43 13.12 0.69
C GLY A 435 7.03 14.59 0.85
N THR A 436 5.93 14.89 1.53
CA THR A 436 5.40 16.25 1.75
C THR A 436 5.56 16.75 3.19
N LYS A 437 6.22 15.97 4.06
CA LYS A 437 6.32 16.26 5.49
C LYS A 437 7.78 16.43 5.93
N GLU A 438 7.99 17.29 6.93
CA GLU A 438 9.30 17.52 7.53
C GLU A 438 9.51 16.67 8.78
N TYR A 439 10.73 16.14 8.93
CA TYR A 439 11.17 15.29 10.03
C TYR A 439 12.44 15.84 10.67
N VAL A 440 12.45 15.84 12.00
CA VAL A 440 13.58 16.25 12.82
C VAL A 440 14.23 15.02 13.43
N GLU A 441 15.55 14.98 13.46
CA GLU A 441 16.29 13.93 14.14
C GLU A 441 15.91 13.89 15.63
N GLU A 442 15.36 12.78 16.08
CA GLU A 442 14.98 12.51 17.47
C GLU A 442 16.08 11.70 18.18
N ASP A 443 16.74 10.81 17.44
CA ASP A 443 17.87 10.00 17.86
C ASP A 443 18.68 9.60 16.61
N GLU A 444 19.85 8.98 16.80
CA GLU A 444 20.67 8.53 15.67
C GLU A 444 19.89 7.63 14.71
N ASN A 445 19.82 8.02 13.43
CA ASN A 445 19.07 7.36 12.36
C ASN A 445 17.54 7.26 12.60
N LEU A 446 17.01 8.00 13.58
CA LEU A 446 15.57 8.07 13.89
C LEU A 446 15.07 9.50 13.75
N PHE A 447 14.05 9.70 12.96
CA PHE A 447 13.48 11.01 12.64
C PHE A 447 11.99 11.03 12.96
N ARG A 448 11.54 12.06 13.69
CA ARG A 448 10.13 12.27 13.99
C ARG A 448 9.55 13.41 13.15
N GLU A 449 8.33 13.26 12.70
CA GLU A 449 7.56 14.30 12.03
C GLU A 449 7.52 15.57 12.88
N LEU A 450 7.85 16.73 12.29
CA LEU A 450 7.98 18.00 12.99
C LEU A 450 6.70 18.40 13.72
N ASN A 451 5.56 18.16 13.10
CA ASN A 451 4.23 18.48 13.63
C ASN A 451 3.36 17.23 13.87
N GLY A 452 3.97 16.05 14.00
CA GLY A 452 3.29 14.78 14.15
C GLY A 452 3.99 13.79 15.08
N GLU A 453 3.47 12.59 15.13
CA GLU A 453 4.01 11.47 15.91
C GLU A 453 4.72 10.43 15.03
N GLY A 454 4.50 10.48 13.71
CA GLY A 454 5.09 9.55 12.76
C GLY A 454 6.63 9.62 12.79
N ARG A 455 7.26 8.46 12.70
CA ARG A 455 8.72 8.32 12.67
C ARG A 455 9.18 7.62 11.41
N TYR A 456 10.40 7.95 11.01
CA TYR A 456 11.18 7.13 10.10
C TYR A 456 12.47 6.69 10.77
N ALA A 457 12.73 5.39 10.78
CA ALA A 457 14.02 4.82 11.17
C ALA A 457 14.80 4.43 9.92
N PHE A 458 16.03 4.92 9.77
CA PHE A 458 16.90 4.55 8.66
C PHE A 458 17.75 3.34 9.04
N GLN A 459 17.78 2.35 8.16
CA GLN A 459 18.73 1.25 8.22
C GLN A 459 20.03 1.69 7.57
N VAL A 460 21.14 1.34 8.18
CA VAL A 460 22.48 1.72 7.72
C VAL A 460 23.37 0.50 7.57
N ASP A 461 24.35 0.58 6.65
CA ASP A 461 25.41 -0.41 6.51
C ASP A 461 26.51 -0.23 7.58
N ASP A 462 27.50 -1.10 7.56
CA ASP A 462 28.63 -1.06 8.51
C ASP A 462 29.48 0.22 8.43
N THR A 463 29.30 1.01 7.36
CA THR A 463 29.96 2.31 7.18
C THR A 463 29.08 3.50 7.61
N GLY A 464 27.85 3.23 8.08
CA GLY A 464 26.86 4.23 8.51
C GLY A 464 26.11 4.92 7.36
N ASN A 465 26.15 4.37 6.15
CA ASN A 465 25.36 4.87 5.02
C ASN A 465 23.97 4.26 5.00
N PRO A 466 22.90 5.07 4.79
CA PRO A 466 21.54 4.56 4.70
C PRO A 466 21.35 3.60 3.53
N THR A 467 20.83 2.40 3.82
CA THR A 467 20.46 1.36 2.86
C THR A 467 18.96 1.28 2.65
N GLY A 468 18.17 1.72 3.64
CA GLY A 468 16.72 1.70 3.60
C GLY A 468 16.11 2.55 4.69
N MET A 469 14.78 2.59 4.75
CA MET A 469 14.04 3.25 5.82
C MET A 469 12.72 2.53 6.12
N ILE A 470 12.21 2.73 7.33
CA ILE A 470 11.00 2.12 7.87
C ILE A 470 10.10 3.22 8.39
N SER A 471 8.82 3.19 8.03
CA SER A 471 7.81 4.10 8.57
C SER A 471 7.17 3.53 9.82
N ASP A 472 7.04 4.31 10.87
CA ASP A 472 6.37 3.92 12.12
C ASP A 472 4.86 3.73 11.97
N GLY A 473 4.22 4.27 10.95
CA GLY A 473 2.78 4.12 10.72
C GLY A 473 2.44 3.03 9.70
N LEU A 474 3.44 2.42 9.07
CA LEU A 474 3.24 1.44 8.00
C LEU A 474 4.32 0.34 8.06
N ALA A 475 4.37 -0.36 9.19
CA ALA A 475 5.40 -1.38 9.46
C ALA A 475 5.44 -2.52 8.43
N ALA A 476 4.34 -2.77 7.73
CA ALA A 476 4.25 -3.76 6.67
C ALA A 476 4.93 -3.34 5.35
N VAL A 477 5.46 -2.11 5.26
CA VAL A 477 6.13 -1.59 4.06
C VAL A 477 7.47 -0.97 4.47
N GLN A 478 8.54 -1.63 4.07
CA GLN A 478 9.91 -1.15 4.21
C GLN A 478 10.39 -0.59 2.88
N TYR A 479 11.28 0.40 2.93
CA TYR A 479 11.88 1.03 1.77
C TYR A 479 13.37 0.68 1.68
N PHE A 480 13.88 0.46 0.48
CA PHE A 480 15.30 0.36 0.17
C PHE A 480 15.80 1.61 -0.55
N ARG A 481 17.06 1.94 -0.38
CA ARG A 481 17.69 3.06 -1.09
C ARG A 481 17.91 2.67 -2.55
N ALA A 482 17.25 3.36 -3.46
CA ALA A 482 17.35 3.09 -4.88
C ALA A 482 18.49 3.89 -5.52
N PRO A 483 19.16 3.39 -6.58
CA PRO A 483 20.13 4.16 -7.33
C PRO A 483 19.44 5.33 -8.06
N TRP A 484 20.17 6.41 -8.33
CA TRP A 484 19.63 7.64 -8.91
C TRP A 484 18.87 7.44 -10.22
N TYR A 485 19.29 6.49 -11.03
CA TYR A 485 18.64 6.18 -12.32
C TYR A 485 17.28 5.45 -12.17
N ALA A 486 17.01 4.89 -11.00
CA ALA A 486 15.72 4.28 -10.67
C ALA A 486 14.72 5.30 -10.10
N SER A 487 15.13 6.56 -9.87
CA SER A 487 14.21 7.65 -9.52
C SER A 487 13.38 8.07 -10.74
N ALA A 488 12.20 8.67 -10.50
CA ALA A 488 11.38 9.24 -11.58
C ALA A 488 12.16 10.29 -12.39
N LYS A 489 12.97 11.13 -11.71
CA LYS A 489 13.80 12.15 -12.36
C LYS A 489 14.95 11.54 -13.15
N GLY A 490 15.75 10.69 -12.55
CA GLY A 490 16.93 10.08 -13.19
C GLY A 490 16.54 9.16 -14.34
N GLY A 491 15.59 8.25 -14.09
CA GLY A 491 15.05 7.35 -15.11
C GLY A 491 14.34 8.11 -16.24
N GLY A 492 13.58 9.18 -15.90
CA GLY A 492 12.93 10.04 -16.88
C GLY A 492 13.93 10.75 -17.79
N VAL A 493 15.05 11.22 -17.25
CA VAL A 493 16.14 11.82 -18.07
C VAL A 493 16.75 10.77 -19.00
N LEU A 494 17.07 9.57 -18.51
CA LEU A 494 17.62 8.50 -19.34
C LEU A 494 16.66 8.07 -20.44
N PHE A 495 15.38 7.91 -20.10
CA PHE A 495 14.33 7.57 -21.05
C PHE A 495 14.18 8.66 -22.12
N GLY A 496 14.12 9.93 -21.71
CA GLY A 496 14.05 11.05 -22.64
C GLY A 496 15.24 11.15 -23.58
N LEU A 497 16.47 10.96 -23.08
CA LEU A 497 17.68 10.89 -23.91
C LEU A 497 17.63 9.74 -24.90
N SER A 498 17.15 8.56 -24.49
CA SER A 498 16.98 7.40 -25.36
C SER A 498 16.01 7.70 -26.51
N LEU A 499 14.86 8.32 -26.20
CA LEU A 499 13.90 8.74 -27.23
C LEU A 499 14.48 9.77 -28.20
N LEU A 500 15.27 10.74 -27.72
CA LEU A 500 15.95 11.71 -28.57
C LEU A 500 16.97 11.05 -29.50
N ILE A 501 17.72 10.04 -29.02
CA ILE A 501 18.65 9.26 -29.85
C ILE A 501 17.89 8.52 -30.96
N PHE A 502 16.81 7.80 -30.60
CA PHE A 502 15.98 7.09 -31.57
C PHE A 502 15.35 8.07 -32.61
N LEU A 503 14.86 9.22 -32.14
CA LEU A 503 14.34 10.25 -33.05
C LEU A 503 15.42 10.75 -33.99
N GLY A 504 16.62 11.02 -33.48
CA GLY A 504 17.77 11.44 -34.29
C GLY A 504 18.14 10.44 -35.40
N VAL A 505 18.06 9.13 -35.07
CA VAL A 505 18.28 8.03 -36.04
C VAL A 505 17.19 8.02 -37.11
N LEU A 506 15.92 8.19 -36.74
CA LEU A 506 14.80 8.24 -37.70
C LEU A 506 14.86 9.49 -38.60
N LEU A 507 15.20 10.67 -38.04
CA LEU A 507 15.39 11.90 -38.80
C LEU A 507 16.53 11.75 -39.80
N ARG A 508 17.66 11.18 -39.38
CA ARG A 508 18.77 10.87 -40.28
C ARG A 508 18.31 9.93 -41.39
N TRP A 509 17.57 8.87 -41.09
CA TRP A 509 17.03 7.96 -42.10
C TRP A 509 16.18 8.70 -43.12
N PHE A 510 15.38 9.67 -42.68
CA PHE A 510 14.54 10.47 -43.57
C PHE A 510 15.34 11.41 -44.45
N TYR A 511 16.29 12.18 -43.88
CA TYR A 511 17.02 13.24 -44.62
C TYR A 511 18.23 12.72 -45.39
N GLN A 512 18.84 11.60 -45.04
CA GLN A 512 20.06 11.07 -45.67
C GLN A 512 19.82 9.81 -46.50
N ARG A 513 18.62 9.63 -47.04
CA ARG A 513 18.27 8.44 -47.85
C ARG A 513 19.20 8.21 -49.04
N SER A 514 19.61 9.27 -49.74
CA SER A 514 20.53 9.21 -50.89
C SER A 514 21.91 8.71 -50.47
N VAL A 515 22.45 9.28 -49.39
CA VAL A 515 23.76 8.87 -48.83
C VAL A 515 23.75 7.41 -48.40
N ILE A 516 22.67 6.98 -47.75
CA ILE A 516 22.54 5.57 -47.28
C ILE A 516 22.47 4.59 -48.46
N ARG A 517 21.92 5.02 -49.62
CA ARG A 517 21.86 4.19 -50.84
C ARG A 517 23.22 3.98 -51.49
N GLU A 518 24.13 4.92 -51.31
CA GLU A 518 25.48 4.91 -51.88
C GLU A 518 26.51 4.19 -51.01
N MET A 519 26.13 3.80 -49.76
CA MET A 519 26.99 3.03 -48.85
C MET A 519 27.25 1.62 -49.35
N SER A 520 28.35 1.01 -48.87
CA SER A 520 28.61 -0.42 -49.05
C SER A 520 27.42 -1.26 -48.51
N GLU A 521 27.29 -2.49 -48.96
CA GLU A 521 26.18 -3.35 -48.53
C GLU A 521 26.25 -3.66 -47.02
N GLU A 522 27.46 -3.84 -46.49
CA GLU A 522 27.72 -4.08 -45.09
C GLU A 522 27.34 -2.88 -44.21
N ASP A 523 27.83 -1.68 -44.57
CA ASP A 523 27.49 -0.42 -43.87
C ASP A 523 26.01 -0.11 -43.94
N ARG A 524 25.38 -0.36 -45.09
CA ARG A 524 23.95 -0.16 -45.31
C ARG A 524 23.11 -1.12 -44.45
N SER A 525 23.59 -2.37 -44.25
CA SER A 525 22.93 -3.34 -43.39
C SER A 525 22.90 -2.86 -41.95
N ALA A 526 24.04 -2.43 -41.41
CA ALA A 526 24.14 -1.93 -40.03
C ALA A 526 23.24 -0.70 -39.79
N VAL A 527 23.23 0.25 -40.78
CA VAL A 527 22.36 1.43 -40.70
C VAL A 527 20.87 1.05 -40.79
N ARG A 528 20.50 0.07 -41.62
CA ARG A 528 19.11 -0.41 -41.71
C ARG A 528 18.62 -1.04 -40.38
N VAL A 529 19.43 -1.89 -39.77
CA VAL A 529 19.10 -2.50 -38.47
C VAL A 529 18.90 -1.41 -37.40
N SER A 530 19.83 -0.44 -37.35
CA SER A 530 19.72 0.75 -36.49
C SER A 530 18.39 1.50 -36.66
N ASN A 531 17.98 1.75 -37.91
CA ASN A 531 16.75 2.46 -38.22
C ASN A 531 15.50 1.67 -37.80
N TRP A 532 15.48 0.36 -38.06
CA TRP A 532 14.37 -0.51 -37.64
C TRP A 532 14.26 -0.61 -36.12
N LEU A 533 15.38 -0.71 -35.41
CA LEU A 533 15.38 -0.71 -33.95
C LEU A 533 14.80 0.59 -33.39
N ALA A 534 15.23 1.75 -33.92
CA ALA A 534 14.69 3.02 -33.51
C ALA A 534 13.18 3.13 -33.79
N LEU A 535 12.71 2.63 -34.93
CA LEU A 535 11.29 2.61 -35.26
C LEU A 535 10.51 1.70 -34.33
N LEU A 536 11.00 0.48 -34.08
CA LEU A 536 10.33 -0.49 -33.18
C LEU A 536 10.24 0.04 -31.74
N ASN A 537 11.27 0.70 -31.23
CA ASN A 537 11.23 1.33 -29.91
C ASN A 537 10.16 2.43 -29.84
N TRP A 538 10.09 3.32 -30.86
CA TRP A 538 9.03 4.33 -30.90
C TRP A 538 7.64 3.73 -31.01
N VAL A 539 7.45 2.72 -31.87
CA VAL A 539 6.18 2.00 -32.00
C VAL A 539 5.77 1.38 -30.66
N PHE A 540 6.70 0.73 -29.97
CA PHE A 540 6.46 0.16 -28.63
C PHE A 540 6.02 1.22 -27.63
N VAL A 541 6.77 2.33 -27.51
CA VAL A 541 6.46 3.42 -26.57
C VAL A 541 5.09 4.05 -26.85
N ILE A 542 4.78 4.28 -28.13
CA ILE A 542 3.48 4.83 -28.54
C ILE A 542 2.34 3.86 -28.19
N ILE A 543 2.49 2.58 -28.51
CA ILE A 543 1.45 1.57 -28.22
C ILE A 543 1.21 1.47 -26.70
N VAL A 544 2.28 1.38 -25.90
CA VAL A 544 2.19 1.33 -24.45
C VAL A 544 1.54 2.61 -23.90
N GLY A 545 1.98 3.79 -24.37
CA GLY A 545 1.40 5.07 -23.95
C GLY A 545 -0.10 5.17 -24.26
N VAL A 546 -0.52 4.77 -25.46
CA VAL A 546 -1.94 4.73 -25.85
C VAL A 546 -2.71 3.71 -25.01
N ALA A 547 -2.16 2.50 -24.81
CA ALA A 547 -2.81 1.46 -24.04
C ALA A 547 -3.05 1.88 -22.58
N LEU A 548 -2.05 2.52 -21.96
CA LEU A 548 -2.15 2.98 -20.57
C LEU A 548 -3.09 4.19 -20.45
N SER A 549 -2.99 5.20 -21.35
CA SER A 549 -3.83 6.40 -21.26
C SER A 549 -5.30 6.15 -21.58
N ALA A 550 -5.58 5.27 -22.55
CA ALA A 550 -6.96 4.94 -22.93
C ALA A 550 -7.67 4.02 -21.94
N ASN A 551 -6.94 3.34 -21.04
CA ASN A 551 -7.49 2.33 -20.13
C ASN A 551 -7.05 2.55 -18.67
N ALA A 552 -6.65 3.75 -18.29
CA ALA A 552 -6.11 4.03 -16.96
C ALA A 552 -7.03 3.55 -15.83
N ASP A 553 -8.34 3.79 -15.96
CA ASP A 553 -9.35 3.43 -14.94
C ASP A 553 -9.68 1.93 -14.92
N SER A 554 -9.45 1.22 -16.03
CA SER A 554 -9.77 -0.23 -16.14
C SER A 554 -8.56 -1.14 -15.91
N LEU A 555 -7.36 -0.58 -15.82
CA LEU A 555 -6.12 -1.35 -15.74
C LEU A 555 -6.07 -2.28 -14.51
N ILE A 556 -6.71 -1.86 -13.42
CA ILE A 556 -6.82 -2.65 -12.21
C ILE A 556 -7.69 -3.91 -12.42
N TYR A 557 -8.72 -3.79 -13.24
CA TYR A 557 -9.68 -4.88 -13.50
C TYR A 557 -9.20 -5.81 -14.62
N GLU A 558 -8.60 -5.25 -15.67
CA GLU A 558 -8.14 -6.03 -16.82
C GLU A 558 -6.90 -5.40 -17.47
N VAL A 559 -5.93 -6.25 -17.83
CA VAL A 559 -4.80 -5.81 -18.67
C VAL A 559 -5.27 -5.65 -20.11
N PRO A 560 -5.20 -4.45 -20.72
CA PRO A 560 -5.68 -4.19 -22.07
C PRO A 560 -5.03 -5.11 -23.11
N THR A 561 -5.82 -5.57 -24.07
CA THR A 561 -5.33 -6.45 -25.16
C THR A 561 -4.18 -5.79 -25.94
N LEU A 562 -4.26 -4.48 -26.17
CA LEU A 562 -3.21 -3.73 -26.87
C LEU A 562 -1.87 -3.78 -26.09
N LEU A 563 -1.92 -3.72 -24.75
CA LEU A 563 -0.73 -3.88 -23.91
C LEU A 563 -0.18 -5.32 -23.99
N LYS A 564 -1.04 -6.34 -23.93
CA LYS A 564 -0.64 -7.75 -24.08
C LYS A 564 0.06 -7.97 -25.43
N VAL A 565 -0.51 -7.47 -26.51
CA VAL A 565 0.09 -7.57 -27.87
C VAL A 565 1.42 -6.83 -27.98
N SER A 566 1.55 -5.67 -27.33
CA SER A 566 2.81 -4.90 -27.36
C SER A 566 4.01 -5.68 -26.78
N LEU A 567 3.77 -6.66 -25.90
CA LEU A 567 4.84 -7.47 -25.29
C LEU A 567 5.57 -8.40 -26.28
N VAL A 568 5.08 -8.54 -27.50
CA VAL A 568 5.81 -9.23 -28.58
C VAL A 568 7.01 -8.40 -29.07
N LEU A 569 6.96 -7.06 -28.94
CA LEU A 569 8.00 -6.17 -29.46
C LEU A 569 9.32 -6.22 -28.67
N PRO A 570 9.36 -6.21 -27.32
CA PRO A 570 10.59 -6.25 -26.55
C PRO A 570 11.54 -7.42 -26.91
N PRO A 571 11.11 -8.69 -27.02
CA PRO A 571 11.99 -9.78 -27.46
C PRO A 571 12.59 -9.52 -28.86
N LEU A 572 11.81 -9.00 -29.78
CA LEU A 572 12.28 -8.67 -31.13
C LEU A 572 13.30 -7.52 -31.11
N ILE A 573 13.06 -6.49 -30.28
CA ILE A 573 13.99 -5.39 -30.07
C ILE A 573 15.30 -5.90 -29.48
N ILE A 574 15.25 -6.76 -28.46
CA ILE A 574 16.43 -7.35 -27.81
C ILE A 574 17.25 -8.16 -28.82
N LEU A 575 16.63 -9.05 -29.60
CA LEU A 575 17.32 -9.83 -30.63
C LEU A 575 17.94 -8.93 -31.69
N GLY A 576 17.20 -7.92 -32.16
CA GLY A 576 17.70 -6.91 -33.09
C GLY A 576 18.88 -6.13 -32.53
N ALA A 577 18.84 -5.76 -31.26
CA ALA A 577 19.90 -5.05 -30.56
C ALA A 577 21.17 -5.90 -30.42
N LEU A 578 21.04 -7.17 -30.05
CA LEU A 578 22.19 -8.11 -30.01
C LEU A 578 22.85 -8.24 -31.39
N TYR A 579 22.03 -8.37 -32.45
CA TYR A 579 22.55 -8.40 -33.81
C TYR A 579 23.20 -7.08 -34.23
N HIS A 580 22.62 -5.96 -33.87
CA HIS A 580 23.21 -4.64 -34.11
C HIS A 580 24.51 -4.44 -33.32
N ALA A 581 24.61 -4.93 -32.08
CA ALA A 581 25.84 -4.90 -31.29
C ALA A 581 26.98 -5.68 -32.00
N TYR A 582 26.64 -6.85 -32.53
CA TYR A 582 27.59 -7.62 -33.34
C TYR A 582 28.04 -6.83 -34.59
N GLN A 583 27.10 -6.22 -35.32
CA GLN A 583 27.43 -5.39 -36.47
C GLN A 583 28.30 -4.18 -36.09
N ALA A 584 27.99 -3.50 -35.00
CA ALA A 584 28.79 -2.40 -34.48
C ALA A 584 30.21 -2.85 -34.14
N PHE A 585 30.38 -4.01 -33.51
CA PHE A 585 31.69 -4.60 -33.23
C PHE A 585 32.48 -4.86 -34.54
N VAL A 586 31.85 -5.45 -35.55
CA VAL A 586 32.51 -5.73 -36.86
C VAL A 586 32.92 -4.40 -37.53
N VAL A 587 32.05 -3.38 -37.57
CA VAL A 587 32.34 -2.06 -38.11
C VAL A 587 33.53 -1.39 -37.41
N TRP A 588 33.67 -1.53 -36.09
CA TRP A 588 34.83 -1.00 -35.35
C TRP A 588 36.11 -1.80 -35.65
N ARG A 589 36.03 -3.14 -35.67
CA ARG A 589 37.15 -4.02 -35.93
C ARG A 589 37.76 -3.84 -37.31
N ASP A 590 36.90 -3.77 -38.32
CA ASP A 590 37.32 -3.74 -39.75
C ASP A 590 37.51 -2.31 -40.27
N GLY A 591 37.31 -1.31 -39.45
CA GLY A 591 37.49 0.07 -39.82
C GLY A 591 36.46 0.60 -40.82
N ALA A 592 35.36 -0.13 -41.04
CA ALA A 592 34.24 0.25 -41.88
C ALA A 592 33.54 1.52 -41.33
N LEU A 593 32.80 2.24 -42.16
CA LEU A 593 32.25 3.58 -41.94
C LEU A 593 33.31 4.68 -41.79
N ALA A 594 33.29 5.63 -42.71
CA ALA A 594 34.24 6.73 -42.77
C ALA A 594 34.08 7.67 -41.55
N GLY A 595 35.08 7.66 -40.64
CA GLY A 595 35.21 8.57 -39.52
C GLY A 595 34.64 8.07 -38.18
N ILE A 596 35.33 8.42 -37.11
CA ILE A 596 34.98 8.05 -35.70
C ILE A 596 33.54 8.47 -35.34
N GLY A 597 33.08 9.63 -35.83
CA GLY A 597 31.72 10.13 -35.52
C GLY A 597 30.59 9.26 -36.10
N ALA A 598 30.82 8.55 -37.23
CA ALA A 598 29.84 7.63 -37.79
C ALA A 598 29.76 6.33 -36.97
N ARG A 599 30.91 5.82 -36.51
CA ARG A 599 31.01 4.64 -35.65
C ARG A 599 30.42 4.89 -34.27
N LEU A 600 30.71 6.04 -33.67
CA LEU A 600 30.11 6.45 -32.38
C LEU A 600 28.59 6.54 -32.46
N ARG A 601 28.03 7.14 -33.53
CA ARG A 601 26.57 7.20 -33.72
C ARG A 601 25.92 5.82 -33.84
N LEU A 602 26.58 4.87 -34.49
CA LEU A 602 26.11 3.51 -34.57
C LEU A 602 26.08 2.85 -33.16
N SER A 603 27.10 3.12 -32.33
CA SER A 603 27.22 2.57 -30.98
C SER A 603 26.29 3.23 -29.96
N LEU A 604 25.86 4.49 -30.17
CA LEU A 604 24.99 5.22 -29.25
C LEU A 604 23.61 4.54 -29.04
N ILE A 605 23.14 3.76 -30.01
CA ILE A 605 21.88 3.01 -29.88
C ILE A 605 21.97 2.00 -28.72
N HIS A 606 23.13 1.43 -28.48
CA HIS A 606 23.31 0.47 -27.37
C HIS A 606 23.33 1.15 -25.99
N ILE A 607 23.75 2.42 -25.92
CA ILE A 607 23.76 3.19 -24.67
C ILE A 607 22.35 3.59 -24.28
N SER A 608 21.43 3.67 -25.23
CA SER A 608 20.03 4.06 -25.00
C SER A 608 19.11 2.88 -24.63
N GLU A 609 19.61 1.64 -24.66
CA GLU A 609 18.84 0.50 -24.15
C GLU A 609 18.89 0.50 -22.63
N PRO A 610 17.73 0.45 -21.94
CA PRO A 610 17.70 0.34 -20.49
C PRO A 610 18.30 -1.00 -20.10
N THR A 611 19.56 -0.98 -19.62
CA THR A 611 20.11 -2.13 -18.87
C THR A 611 19.17 -2.37 -17.71
N ARG A 612 18.57 -3.56 -17.66
CA ARG A 612 17.73 -3.95 -16.51
C ARG A 612 18.57 -3.82 -15.24
N PRO A 613 18.12 -3.08 -14.23
CA PRO A 613 18.68 -3.24 -12.89
C PRO A 613 18.25 -4.61 -12.38
N TYR A 614 19.21 -5.42 -11.97
CA TYR A 614 18.99 -6.60 -11.16
C TYR A 614 18.58 -6.16 -9.75
#